data_2d958dd3d751bd31f2aa8d10fb06a7d3
#
_entry.id   2d958dd3d751bd31f2aa8d10fb06a7d3
#
_cell.length_a   1.000
_cell.length_b   1.000
_cell.length_c   1.000
_cell.angle_alpha   90.00
_cell.angle_beta   90.00
_cell.angle_gamma   90.00
#
_symmetry.space_group_name_H-M   'P 1'
#
loop_
_entity.id
_entity.type
_entity.pdbx_description
1 polymer ?
#
loop_
_entity_poly.entity_id
_entity_poly.type
_entity_poly.pdbx_seq_one_letter_code
_entity_poly.pdbx_strand_id
1 'polypeptide(L)'
;GIVSEGGRATGVRVRGEEILEADIVVVSVGVRPNSALAEKAGLRLGVRNAIAVDETMKTSNDSIWACGDCVQTVNLVTGRPAYVPLGTTANKQGRVAGANIVGERAAFRGVLASQATKVFSLYVASTGVSPEQAAEVGFDAGETKIVKQDRASYYPGGRDNRIRLVYDRRSGRLLGAQAVGSESVAGRINVCATAISAGMTVGELNDVDFVYAPPVAPVYDPILIAAGSAMKGVRPGATPADRT
;
A
#
# COMPACT_ATOMS: atom_id res chain seq x y z
N GLY A 1 -19.99 16.33 14.32
CA GLY A 1 -20.09 15.84 15.74
C GLY A 1 -21.19 14.81 15.86
N ILE A 2 -21.14 13.98 16.90
CA ILE A 2 -22.21 13.03 17.21
C ILE A 2 -23.28 13.77 18.00
N VAL A 3 -24.53 13.65 17.56
CA VAL A 3 -25.70 14.16 18.27
C VAL A 3 -26.27 13.03 19.14
N SER A 4 -26.61 13.33 20.38
CA SER A 4 -27.16 12.33 21.32
C SER A 4 -28.28 12.91 22.16
N GLU A 5 -29.25 12.06 22.49
CA GLU A 5 -30.35 12.36 23.39
C GLU A 5 -30.53 11.18 24.35
N GLY A 6 -30.72 11.47 25.64
CA GLY A 6 -30.85 10.43 26.66
C GLY A 6 -29.69 9.42 26.74
N GLY A 7 -28.47 9.83 26.36
CA GLY A 7 -27.27 8.96 26.32
C GLY A 7 -27.18 8.03 25.11
N ARG A 8 -28.08 8.15 24.15
CA ARG A 8 -28.05 7.40 22.88
C ARG A 8 -27.69 8.32 21.71
N ALA A 9 -26.90 7.82 20.75
CA ALA A 9 -26.65 8.55 19.50
C ALA A 9 -27.96 8.63 18.71
N THR A 10 -28.29 9.81 18.21
CA THR A 10 -29.47 10.08 17.38
C THR A 10 -29.10 10.60 16.00
N GLY A 11 -27.83 10.92 15.77
CA GLY A 11 -27.39 11.38 14.47
C GLY A 11 -25.94 11.88 14.43
N VAL A 12 -25.55 12.37 13.26
CA VAL A 12 -24.25 12.99 13.02
C VAL A 12 -24.45 14.38 12.43
N ARG A 13 -23.88 15.38 13.09
CA ARG A 13 -23.81 16.76 12.56
C ARG A 13 -22.66 16.86 11.56
N VAL A 14 -23.00 17.14 10.31
CA VAL A 14 -22.05 17.38 9.23
C VAL A 14 -21.80 18.89 9.05
N ARG A 15 -20.95 19.27 8.09
CA ARG A 15 -20.70 20.70 7.81
C ARG A 15 -22.00 21.37 7.37
N GLY A 16 -22.24 22.61 7.86
CA GLY A 16 -23.43 23.38 7.53
C GLY A 16 -24.62 23.15 8.46
N GLU A 17 -24.40 22.55 9.64
CA GLU A 17 -25.39 22.28 10.69
C GLU A 17 -26.45 21.22 10.34
N GLU A 18 -26.40 20.62 9.15
CA GLU A 18 -27.25 19.50 8.79
C GLU A 18 -27.00 18.32 9.73
N ILE A 19 -28.08 17.70 10.21
CA ILE A 19 -28.04 16.49 11.04
C ILE A 19 -28.53 15.31 10.21
N LEU A 20 -27.66 14.34 10.03
CA LEU A 20 -28.03 13.04 9.47
C LEU A 20 -28.50 12.15 10.62
N GLU A 21 -29.77 11.78 10.63
CA GLU A 21 -30.33 10.87 11.62
C GLU A 21 -29.70 9.48 11.51
N ALA A 22 -29.38 8.86 12.65
CA ALA A 22 -28.81 7.53 12.71
C ALA A 22 -29.03 6.89 14.09
N ASP A 23 -29.41 5.63 14.11
CA ASP A 23 -29.55 4.84 15.33
C ASP A 23 -28.22 4.34 15.88
N ILE A 24 -27.22 4.20 14.97
CA ILE A 24 -25.86 3.76 15.30
C ILE A 24 -24.85 4.63 14.51
N VAL A 25 -23.83 5.11 15.21
CA VAL A 25 -22.72 5.86 14.60
C VAL A 25 -21.43 5.05 14.74
N VAL A 26 -20.84 4.67 13.60
CA VAL A 26 -19.55 3.97 13.57
C VAL A 26 -18.44 4.98 13.31
N VAL A 27 -17.51 5.10 14.26
CA VAL A 27 -16.32 5.96 14.14
C VAL A 27 -15.14 5.14 13.68
N SER A 28 -14.70 5.35 12.41
CA SER A 28 -13.57 4.66 11.80
C SER A 28 -12.66 5.68 11.12
N VAL A 29 -11.95 6.47 11.92
CA VAL A 29 -11.14 7.63 11.47
C VAL A 29 -9.63 7.33 11.48
N GLY A 30 -9.25 6.07 11.47
CA GLY A 30 -7.88 5.59 11.52
C GLY A 30 -7.37 5.35 12.94
N VAL A 31 -6.08 5.00 13.02
CA VAL A 31 -5.41 4.62 14.27
C VAL A 31 -4.21 5.53 14.55
N ARG A 32 -3.82 5.60 15.82
CA ARG A 32 -2.61 6.28 16.28
C ARG A 32 -1.69 5.29 16.99
N PRO A 33 -0.38 5.44 16.90
CA PRO A 33 0.55 4.61 17.68
C PRO A 33 0.28 4.76 19.18
N ASN A 34 0.20 3.65 19.89
CA ASN A 34 0.16 3.69 21.36
C ASN A 34 1.61 3.70 21.89
N SER A 35 2.22 4.86 21.88
CA SER A 35 3.65 5.09 22.22
C SER A 35 3.87 5.80 23.55
N ALA A 36 2.83 6.05 24.32
CA ALA A 36 2.94 6.82 25.58
C ALA A 36 3.90 6.18 26.59
N LEU A 37 3.97 4.85 26.68
CA LEU A 37 4.93 4.15 27.53
C LEU A 37 6.37 4.35 27.06
N ALA A 38 6.59 4.29 25.75
CA ALA A 38 7.90 4.51 25.14
C ALA A 38 8.37 5.96 25.35
N GLU A 39 7.47 6.93 25.20
CA GLU A 39 7.74 8.35 25.46
C GLU A 39 8.17 8.57 26.92
N LYS A 40 7.43 8.01 27.89
CA LYS A 40 7.78 8.08 29.32
C LYS A 40 9.11 7.41 29.63
N ALA A 41 9.51 6.38 28.88
CA ALA A 41 10.79 5.71 28.99
C ALA A 41 11.92 6.47 28.27
N GLY A 42 11.68 7.64 27.70
CA GLY A 42 12.66 8.46 26.98
C GLY A 42 13.09 7.88 25.62
N LEU A 43 12.30 6.98 25.04
CA LEU A 43 12.61 6.44 23.71
C LEU A 43 12.30 7.46 22.62
N ARG A 44 13.14 7.47 21.57
CA ARG A 44 12.92 8.34 20.41
C ARG A 44 11.64 7.95 19.66
N LEU A 45 10.79 8.95 19.44
CA LEU A 45 9.61 8.82 18.59
C LEU A 45 9.88 9.42 17.21
N GLY A 46 9.20 8.93 16.20
CA GLY A 46 9.30 9.36 14.81
C GLY A 46 7.97 9.85 14.24
N VAL A 47 7.69 9.46 13.00
CA VAL A 47 6.48 9.93 12.28
C VAL A 47 5.21 9.58 13.06
N ARG A 48 4.27 10.54 13.16
CA ARG A 48 2.99 10.40 13.88
C ARG A 48 3.15 9.97 15.34
N ASN A 49 4.28 10.23 15.98
CA ASN A 49 4.66 9.75 17.31
C ASN A 49 4.81 8.22 17.41
N ALA A 50 5.05 7.51 16.31
CA ALA A 50 5.40 6.10 16.35
C ALA A 50 6.80 5.90 16.94
N ILE A 51 7.05 4.77 17.61
CA ILE A 51 8.36 4.47 18.18
C ILE A 51 9.38 4.34 17.03
N ALA A 52 10.48 5.10 17.08
CA ALA A 52 11.55 5.00 16.11
C ALA A 52 12.39 3.74 16.38
N VAL A 53 12.56 2.91 15.36
CA VAL A 53 13.37 1.69 15.39
C VAL A 53 14.31 1.65 14.18
N ASP A 54 15.40 0.91 14.29
CA ASP A 54 16.26 0.58 13.16
C ASP A 54 15.76 -0.66 12.41
N GLU A 55 16.49 -1.13 11.41
CA GLU A 55 16.13 -2.32 10.61
C GLU A 55 16.12 -3.63 11.43
N THR A 56 16.75 -3.66 12.60
CA THR A 56 16.74 -4.80 13.53
C THR A 56 15.59 -4.74 14.53
N MET A 57 14.71 -3.74 14.41
CA MET A 57 13.63 -3.42 15.35
C MET A 57 14.12 -2.93 16.72
N LYS A 58 15.39 -2.53 16.85
CA LYS A 58 15.94 -1.94 18.06
C LYS A 58 15.53 -0.47 18.16
N THR A 59 15.19 -0.04 19.37
CA THR A 59 14.85 1.36 19.68
C THR A 59 16.10 2.21 19.92
N SER A 60 15.93 3.45 20.39
CA SER A 60 17.03 4.29 20.85
C SER A 60 17.69 3.82 22.16
N ASN A 61 17.16 2.79 22.80
CA ASN A 61 17.75 2.11 23.96
C ASN A 61 18.21 0.71 23.54
N ASP A 62 19.47 0.38 23.80
CA ASP A 62 20.08 -0.87 23.36
C ASP A 62 19.46 -2.16 23.93
N SER A 63 18.70 -2.06 24.99
CA SER A 63 18.03 -3.18 25.65
C SER A 63 16.55 -3.30 25.30
N ILE A 64 16.04 -2.45 24.39
CA ILE A 64 14.61 -2.39 24.08
C ILE A 64 14.38 -2.52 22.57
N TRP A 65 13.53 -3.46 22.19
CA TRP A 65 13.02 -3.60 20.84
C TRP A 65 11.53 -3.24 20.80
N ALA A 66 11.07 -2.73 19.66
CA ALA A 66 9.67 -2.45 19.43
C ALA A 66 9.25 -2.91 18.03
N CYS A 67 8.02 -3.42 17.90
CA CYS A 67 7.47 -3.91 16.63
C CYS A 67 5.95 -3.75 16.59
N GLY A 68 5.37 -3.88 15.40
CA GLY A 68 3.92 -3.81 15.18
C GLY A 68 3.38 -2.40 15.00
N ASP A 69 2.10 -2.22 15.28
CA ASP A 69 1.36 -0.99 14.96
C ASP A 69 1.77 0.24 15.79
N CYS A 70 2.66 0.10 16.76
CA CYS A 70 3.18 1.22 17.55
C CYS A 70 4.50 1.80 16.99
N VAL A 71 5.12 1.18 15.98
CA VAL A 71 6.43 1.62 15.46
C VAL A 71 6.33 2.26 14.07
N GLN A 72 7.31 3.08 13.76
CA GLN A 72 7.53 3.55 12.40
C GLN A 72 8.22 2.48 11.56
N THR A 73 8.08 2.59 10.25
CA THR A 73 8.78 1.77 9.25
C THR A 73 9.38 2.67 8.18
N VAL A 74 9.97 2.07 7.14
CA VAL A 74 10.44 2.77 5.94
C VAL A 74 9.55 2.38 4.76
N ASN A 75 9.16 3.36 3.95
CA ASN A 75 8.52 3.09 2.66
C ASN A 75 9.61 2.78 1.63
N LEU A 76 9.56 1.60 1.03
CA LEU A 76 10.60 1.10 0.12
C LEU A 76 10.70 1.86 -1.21
N VAL A 77 9.66 2.59 -1.61
CA VAL A 77 9.69 3.41 -2.82
C VAL A 77 10.35 4.75 -2.55
N THR A 78 9.96 5.41 -1.44
CA THR A 78 10.41 6.76 -1.13
C THR A 78 11.69 6.81 -0.30
N GLY A 79 12.07 5.70 0.35
CA GLY A 79 13.14 5.66 1.34
C GLY A 79 12.85 6.44 2.62
N ARG A 80 11.66 7.04 2.77
CA ARG A 80 11.29 7.87 3.92
C ARG A 80 10.62 7.09 5.03
N PRO A 81 10.77 7.55 6.28
CA PRO A 81 9.99 7.02 7.39
C PRO A 81 8.48 7.10 7.11
N ALA A 82 7.75 6.04 7.49
CA ALA A 82 6.32 5.92 7.29
C ALA A 82 5.66 5.26 8.51
N TYR A 83 4.38 5.49 8.68
CA TYR A 83 3.53 4.78 9.65
C TYR A 83 2.52 3.92 8.90
N VAL A 84 2.68 2.61 9.00
CA VAL A 84 1.90 1.63 8.23
C VAL A 84 1.42 0.51 9.17
N PRO A 85 0.33 0.75 9.93
CA PRO A 85 -0.21 -0.21 10.91
C PRO A 85 -1.01 -1.31 10.18
N LEU A 86 -0.31 -2.30 9.68
CA LEU A 86 -0.89 -3.44 8.96
C LEU A 86 -0.39 -4.75 9.56
N GLY A 87 -1.29 -5.75 9.67
CA GLY A 87 -0.98 -7.06 10.24
C GLY A 87 0.20 -7.77 9.57
N THR A 88 0.37 -7.62 8.25
CA THR A 88 1.52 -8.14 7.51
C THR A 88 2.84 -7.50 7.92
N THR A 89 2.83 -6.19 8.16
CA THR A 89 3.98 -5.41 8.68
C THR A 89 4.30 -5.87 10.10
N ALA A 90 3.32 -5.84 11.00
CA ALA A 90 3.46 -6.22 12.39
C ALA A 90 4.05 -7.63 12.57
N ASN A 91 3.56 -8.60 11.80
CA ASN A 91 4.03 -9.99 11.85
C ASN A 91 5.49 -10.13 11.45
N LYS A 92 5.91 -9.49 10.35
CA LYS A 92 7.30 -9.52 9.88
C LYS A 92 8.24 -8.83 10.88
N GLN A 93 7.84 -7.66 11.40
CA GLN A 93 8.60 -6.93 12.41
C GLN A 93 8.75 -7.74 13.69
N GLY A 94 7.69 -8.43 14.16
CA GLY A 94 7.73 -9.28 15.34
C GLY A 94 8.73 -10.43 15.20
N ARG A 95 8.81 -11.06 14.03
CA ARG A 95 9.81 -12.10 13.74
C ARG A 95 11.24 -11.56 13.77
N VAL A 96 11.46 -10.37 13.17
CA VAL A 96 12.78 -9.74 13.17
C VAL A 96 13.20 -9.32 14.57
N ALA A 97 12.30 -8.71 15.36
CA ALA A 97 12.56 -8.37 16.74
C ALA A 97 12.91 -9.61 17.57
N GLY A 98 12.09 -10.67 17.48
CA GLY A 98 12.35 -11.92 18.21
C GLY A 98 13.67 -12.57 17.87
N ALA A 99 14.04 -12.65 16.58
CA ALA A 99 15.31 -13.18 16.12
C ALA A 99 16.51 -12.38 16.72
N ASN A 100 16.43 -11.04 16.64
CA ASN A 100 17.53 -10.21 17.16
C ASN A 100 17.66 -10.24 18.70
N ILE A 101 16.55 -10.38 19.44
CA ILE A 101 16.55 -10.51 20.89
C ILE A 101 17.35 -11.76 21.34
N VAL A 102 17.26 -12.87 20.58
CA VAL A 102 17.98 -14.12 20.89
C VAL A 102 19.37 -14.20 20.25
N GLY A 103 19.85 -13.10 19.65
CA GLY A 103 21.21 -13.01 19.09
C GLY A 103 21.34 -13.44 17.63
N GLU A 104 20.24 -13.73 16.93
CA GLU A 104 20.25 -13.92 15.48
C GLU A 104 20.40 -12.58 14.74
N ARG A 105 20.73 -12.64 13.45
CA ARG A 105 20.83 -11.43 12.61
C ARG A 105 19.70 -11.44 11.59
N ALA A 106 18.69 -10.62 11.85
CA ALA A 106 17.58 -10.40 10.95
C ALA A 106 17.34 -8.89 10.71
N ALA A 107 16.88 -8.53 9.52
CA ALA A 107 16.59 -7.15 9.16
C ALA A 107 15.20 -7.01 8.51
N PHE A 108 14.49 -5.95 8.87
CA PHE A 108 13.24 -5.52 8.25
C PHE A 108 13.47 -4.24 7.46
N ARG A 109 13.61 -4.35 6.13
CA ARG A 109 14.01 -3.24 5.27
C ARG A 109 12.93 -2.19 5.04
N GLY A 110 11.67 -2.52 5.29
CA GLY A 110 10.54 -1.61 5.07
C GLY A 110 9.36 -2.27 4.37
N VAL A 111 8.44 -1.43 3.88
CA VAL A 111 7.15 -1.87 3.30
C VAL A 111 6.80 -1.09 2.04
N LEU A 112 5.93 -1.68 1.23
CA LEU A 112 5.21 -1.02 0.13
C LEU A 112 3.80 -0.56 0.55
N ALA A 113 3.41 -0.75 1.80
CA ALA A 113 2.05 -0.50 2.30
C ALA A 113 0.96 -1.25 1.51
N SER A 114 1.25 -2.48 1.10
CA SER A 114 0.30 -3.30 0.34
C SER A 114 -0.90 -3.68 1.21
N GLN A 115 -2.09 -3.40 0.71
CA GLN A 115 -3.33 -3.66 1.43
C GLN A 115 -4.48 -3.99 0.49
N ALA A 116 -5.47 -4.70 1.02
CA ALA A 116 -6.73 -4.97 0.34
C ALA A 116 -7.90 -4.92 1.30
N THR A 117 -9.06 -4.54 0.80
CA THR A 117 -10.32 -4.59 1.54
C THR A 117 -11.45 -4.99 0.61
N LYS A 118 -12.51 -5.54 1.21
CA LYS A 118 -13.76 -5.85 0.51
C LYS A 118 -14.85 -4.93 1.04
N VAL A 119 -15.56 -4.27 0.12
CA VAL A 119 -16.70 -3.41 0.42
C VAL A 119 -17.88 -3.93 -0.40
N PHE A 120 -18.82 -4.62 0.25
CA PHE A 120 -19.90 -5.37 -0.38
C PHE A 120 -19.37 -6.34 -1.45
N SER A 121 -19.69 -6.10 -2.73
CA SER A 121 -19.25 -6.93 -3.87
C SER A 121 -17.94 -6.44 -4.51
N LEU A 122 -17.42 -5.29 -4.08
CA LEU A 122 -16.19 -4.71 -4.61
C LEU A 122 -15.00 -5.08 -3.75
N TYR A 123 -13.89 -5.35 -4.41
CA TYR A 123 -12.57 -5.49 -3.80
C TYR A 123 -11.72 -4.29 -4.21
N VAL A 124 -11.01 -3.75 -3.24
CA VAL A 124 -10.08 -2.63 -3.42
C VAL A 124 -8.71 -3.07 -2.92
N ALA A 125 -7.69 -2.87 -3.72
CA ALA A 125 -6.32 -3.20 -3.33
C ALA A 125 -5.34 -2.13 -3.79
N SER A 126 -4.25 -1.95 -3.06
CA SER A 126 -3.20 -0.99 -3.41
C SER A 126 -1.83 -1.42 -2.90
N THR A 127 -0.78 -0.92 -3.54
CA THR A 127 0.62 -1.10 -3.15
C THR A 127 1.47 0.07 -3.64
N GLY A 128 2.61 0.32 -3.00
CA GLY A 128 3.52 1.40 -3.39
C GLY A 128 3.00 2.78 -2.99
N VAL A 129 3.18 3.75 -3.86
CA VAL A 129 2.90 5.17 -3.58
C VAL A 129 1.91 5.78 -4.57
N SER A 130 1.28 6.88 -4.15
CA SER A 130 0.49 7.73 -5.05
C SER A 130 1.40 8.63 -5.91
N PRO A 131 0.89 9.25 -6.99
CA PRO A 131 1.66 10.22 -7.77
C PRO A 131 2.18 11.39 -6.93
N GLU A 132 1.37 11.87 -6.00
CA GLU A 132 1.72 12.97 -5.09
C GLU A 132 2.89 12.57 -4.19
N GLN A 133 2.81 11.41 -3.54
CA GLN A 133 3.88 10.87 -2.71
C GLN A 133 5.18 10.62 -3.49
N ALA A 134 5.06 10.15 -4.75
CA ALA A 134 6.21 9.97 -5.62
C ALA A 134 6.87 11.33 -5.98
N ALA A 135 6.06 12.34 -6.30
CA ALA A 135 6.54 13.68 -6.62
C ALA A 135 7.24 14.36 -5.44
N GLU A 136 6.76 14.18 -4.20
CA GLU A 136 7.38 14.69 -2.96
C GLU A 136 8.82 14.22 -2.75
N VAL A 137 9.22 13.11 -3.37
CA VAL A 137 10.59 12.56 -3.28
C VAL A 137 11.36 12.71 -4.60
N GLY A 138 10.87 13.52 -5.54
CA GLY A 138 11.57 13.92 -6.76
C GLY A 138 11.39 12.99 -7.97
N PHE A 139 10.47 12.02 -7.94
CA PHE A 139 10.10 11.29 -9.13
C PHE A 139 9.29 12.18 -10.09
N ASP A 140 9.49 11.99 -11.39
CA ASP A 140 8.60 12.54 -12.43
C ASP A 140 7.39 11.61 -12.59
N ALA A 141 6.48 11.70 -11.63
CA ALA A 141 5.38 10.75 -11.50
C ALA A 141 4.40 10.82 -12.69
N GLY A 142 4.28 9.70 -13.40
CA GLY A 142 3.24 9.42 -14.38
C GLY A 142 2.19 8.49 -13.80
N GLU A 143 0.99 8.56 -14.36
CA GLU A 143 -0.05 7.57 -14.07
C GLU A 143 -0.74 7.09 -15.33
N THR A 144 -1.23 5.87 -15.29
CA THR A 144 -2.17 5.33 -16.28
C THR A 144 -3.36 4.69 -15.58
N LYS A 145 -4.51 4.76 -16.23
CA LYS A 145 -5.76 4.18 -15.74
C LYS A 145 -6.41 3.38 -16.86
N ILE A 146 -6.80 2.15 -16.56
CA ILE A 146 -7.54 1.30 -17.49
C ILE A 146 -8.75 0.68 -16.81
N VAL A 147 -9.70 0.26 -17.63
CA VAL A 147 -10.83 -0.60 -17.23
C VAL A 147 -10.85 -1.80 -18.15
N LYS A 148 -10.71 -2.99 -17.59
CA LYS A 148 -10.70 -4.26 -18.35
C LYS A 148 -11.35 -5.36 -17.52
N GLN A 149 -11.99 -6.31 -18.21
CA GLN A 149 -12.55 -7.48 -17.55
C GLN A 149 -11.46 -8.35 -16.94
N ASP A 150 -11.80 -9.02 -15.85
CA ASP A 150 -10.91 -9.91 -15.09
C ASP A 150 -10.62 -11.24 -15.79
N ARG A 151 -11.38 -11.60 -16.81
CA ARG A 151 -11.29 -12.83 -17.61
C ARG A 151 -11.62 -12.58 -19.08
N ALA A 152 -11.59 -13.62 -19.90
CA ALA A 152 -11.93 -13.51 -21.32
C ALA A 152 -13.37 -12.99 -21.50
N SER A 153 -13.57 -12.01 -22.39
CA SER A 153 -14.85 -11.30 -22.56
C SER A 153 -16.02 -12.19 -22.98
N TYR A 154 -15.71 -13.30 -23.64
CA TYR A 154 -16.71 -14.31 -24.04
C TYR A 154 -17.03 -15.33 -22.94
N TYR A 155 -16.27 -15.33 -21.83
CA TYR A 155 -16.50 -16.25 -20.72
C TYR A 155 -17.48 -15.63 -19.71
N PRO A 156 -18.52 -16.37 -19.26
CA PRO A 156 -19.55 -15.83 -18.38
C PRO A 156 -19.00 -15.34 -17.03
N GLY A 157 -19.66 -14.34 -16.45
CA GLY A 157 -19.39 -13.84 -15.10
C GLY A 157 -18.18 -12.94 -14.99
N GLY A 158 -17.62 -12.45 -16.12
CA GLY A 158 -16.56 -11.46 -16.12
C GLY A 158 -16.98 -10.16 -15.44
N ARG A 159 -16.06 -9.54 -14.68
CA ARG A 159 -16.25 -8.27 -14.00
C ARG A 159 -15.15 -7.30 -14.36
N ASP A 160 -15.50 -6.03 -14.46
CA ASP A 160 -14.53 -4.97 -14.72
C ASP A 160 -13.59 -4.78 -13.54
N ASN A 161 -12.30 -4.74 -13.84
CA ASN A 161 -11.25 -4.27 -12.96
C ASN A 161 -10.76 -2.91 -13.45
N ARG A 162 -10.81 -1.93 -12.56
CA ARG A 162 -10.21 -0.61 -12.74
C ARG A 162 -8.83 -0.65 -12.13
N ILE A 163 -7.81 -0.42 -12.94
CA ILE A 163 -6.41 -0.48 -12.53
C ILE A 163 -5.75 0.87 -12.79
N ARG A 164 -5.02 1.35 -11.80
CA ARG A 164 -4.16 2.53 -11.89
C ARG A 164 -2.72 2.08 -11.61
N LEU A 165 -1.79 2.41 -12.48
CA LEU A 165 -0.36 2.29 -12.24
C LEU A 165 0.25 3.68 -12.09
N VAL A 166 1.22 3.79 -11.18
CA VAL A 166 2.06 4.99 -10.96
C VAL A 166 3.49 4.60 -11.32
N TYR A 167 4.15 5.42 -12.14
CA TYR A 167 5.51 5.14 -12.62
C TYR A 167 6.31 6.43 -12.74
N ASP A 168 7.63 6.32 -12.76
CA ASP A 168 8.52 7.44 -13.07
C ASP A 168 8.65 7.58 -14.59
N ARG A 169 8.31 8.76 -15.14
CA ARG A 169 8.41 9.02 -16.60
C ARG A 169 9.85 9.00 -17.12
N ARG A 170 10.83 9.24 -16.27
CA ARG A 170 12.25 9.28 -16.67
C ARG A 170 12.87 7.89 -16.80
N SER A 171 12.57 7.00 -15.88
CA SER A 171 13.16 5.66 -15.83
C SER A 171 12.20 4.54 -16.24
N GLY A 172 10.89 4.81 -16.31
CA GLY A 172 9.87 3.79 -16.49
C GLY A 172 9.62 2.93 -15.24
N ARG A 173 10.32 3.17 -14.11
CA ARG A 173 10.20 2.37 -12.90
C ARG A 173 8.77 2.39 -12.36
N LEU A 174 8.23 1.22 -12.04
CA LEU A 174 6.93 1.11 -11.37
C LEU A 174 7.06 1.56 -9.91
N LEU A 175 6.19 2.47 -9.47
CA LEU A 175 6.22 3.09 -8.14
C LEU A 175 5.00 2.75 -7.29
N GLY A 176 3.87 2.48 -7.92
CA GLY A 176 2.63 2.18 -7.21
C GLY A 176 1.56 1.59 -8.11
N ALA A 177 0.58 0.93 -7.48
CA ALA A 177 -0.58 0.39 -8.16
C ALA A 177 -1.81 0.42 -7.26
N GLN A 178 -2.97 0.64 -7.86
CA GLN A 178 -4.28 0.56 -7.22
C GLN A 178 -5.24 -0.19 -8.13
N ALA A 179 -6.11 -1.00 -7.55
CA ALA A 179 -7.14 -1.71 -8.30
C ALA A 179 -8.46 -1.78 -7.54
N VAL A 180 -9.57 -1.68 -8.30
CA VAL A 180 -10.93 -1.85 -7.79
C VAL A 180 -11.68 -2.76 -8.76
N GLY A 181 -12.37 -3.78 -8.24
CA GLY A 181 -13.14 -4.69 -9.10
C GLY A 181 -13.53 -6.00 -8.43
N SER A 182 -13.27 -7.10 -9.10
CA SER A 182 -13.49 -8.45 -8.58
C SER A 182 -12.42 -8.85 -7.56
N GLU A 183 -12.56 -10.01 -6.94
CA GLU A 183 -11.57 -10.57 -6.01
C GLU A 183 -10.17 -10.72 -6.63
N SER A 184 -10.10 -10.86 -7.96
CA SER A 184 -8.84 -10.99 -8.69
C SER A 184 -7.91 -9.79 -8.56
N VAL A 185 -8.40 -8.60 -8.14
CA VAL A 185 -7.56 -7.41 -7.95
C VAL A 185 -6.50 -7.59 -6.86
N ALA A 186 -6.78 -8.39 -5.82
CA ALA A 186 -5.81 -8.64 -4.76
C ALA A 186 -4.57 -9.39 -5.28
N GLY A 187 -4.78 -10.45 -6.08
CA GLY A 187 -3.67 -11.17 -6.72
C GLY A 187 -2.87 -10.28 -7.67
N ARG A 188 -3.54 -9.46 -8.48
CA ARG A 188 -2.91 -8.52 -9.40
C ARG A 188 -2.07 -7.46 -8.69
N ILE A 189 -2.56 -6.92 -7.57
CA ILE A 189 -1.77 -5.98 -6.76
C ILE A 189 -0.56 -6.66 -6.11
N ASN A 190 -0.64 -7.95 -5.73
CA ASN A 190 0.54 -8.70 -5.28
C ASN A 190 1.61 -8.83 -6.38
N VAL A 191 1.21 -9.02 -7.64
CA VAL A 191 2.15 -8.97 -8.78
C VAL A 191 2.81 -7.60 -8.89
N CYS A 192 2.05 -6.51 -8.79
CA CYS A 192 2.60 -5.16 -8.79
C CYS A 192 3.55 -4.93 -7.60
N ALA A 193 3.21 -5.43 -6.41
CA ALA A 193 4.08 -5.34 -5.22
C ALA A 193 5.41 -6.07 -5.44
N THR A 194 5.38 -7.25 -6.07
CA THR A 194 6.58 -8.00 -6.44
C THR A 194 7.41 -7.22 -7.47
N ALA A 195 6.78 -6.69 -8.51
CA ALA A 195 7.45 -5.87 -9.53
C ALA A 195 8.11 -4.62 -8.94
N ILE A 196 7.42 -3.89 -8.06
CA ILE A 196 7.98 -2.73 -7.35
C ILE A 196 9.16 -3.14 -6.47
N SER A 197 9.04 -4.24 -5.72
CA SER A 197 10.13 -4.76 -4.86
C SER A 197 11.35 -5.17 -5.66
N ALA A 198 11.16 -5.67 -6.88
CA ALA A 198 12.24 -6.02 -7.81
C ALA A 198 12.79 -4.81 -8.58
N GLY A 199 12.24 -3.60 -8.39
CA GLY A 199 12.64 -2.40 -9.13
C GLY A 199 12.27 -2.42 -10.61
N MET A 200 11.29 -3.22 -11.01
CA MET A 200 10.89 -3.37 -12.40
C MET A 200 10.33 -2.07 -13.00
N THR A 201 10.60 -1.89 -14.28
CA THR A 201 9.96 -0.86 -15.12
C THR A 201 8.59 -1.36 -15.61
N VAL A 202 7.77 -0.43 -16.10
CA VAL A 202 6.50 -0.79 -16.77
C VAL A 202 6.72 -1.58 -18.07
N GLY A 203 7.85 -1.39 -18.74
CA GLY A 203 8.24 -2.21 -19.90
C GLY A 203 8.53 -3.65 -19.49
N GLU A 204 9.40 -3.86 -18.51
CA GLU A 204 9.70 -5.21 -17.98
C GLU A 204 8.43 -5.91 -17.47
N LEU A 205 7.54 -5.18 -16.78
CA LEU A 205 6.26 -5.73 -16.32
C LEU A 205 5.35 -6.14 -17.49
N ASN A 206 5.34 -5.37 -18.59
CA ASN A 206 4.56 -5.70 -19.79
C ASN A 206 5.02 -7.00 -20.45
N ASP A 207 6.29 -7.35 -20.30
CA ASP A 207 6.92 -8.52 -20.95
C ASP A 207 6.83 -9.79 -20.07
N VAL A 208 6.23 -9.71 -18.86
CA VAL A 208 6.06 -10.88 -17.99
C VAL A 208 5.06 -11.87 -18.58
N ASP A 209 5.44 -13.14 -18.62
CA ASP A 209 4.58 -14.25 -19.04
C ASP A 209 3.55 -14.58 -17.94
N PHE A 210 2.31 -14.13 -18.14
CA PHE A 210 1.21 -14.36 -17.20
C PHE A 210 0.39 -15.58 -17.61
N VAL A 211 -0.15 -16.28 -16.62
CA VAL A 211 -1.07 -17.41 -16.85
C VAL A 211 -2.33 -16.95 -17.58
N TYR A 212 -2.79 -17.77 -18.51
CA TYR A 212 -4.03 -17.57 -19.25
C TYR A 212 -4.90 -18.82 -19.23
N ALA A 213 -6.18 -18.62 -18.91
CA ALA A 213 -7.27 -19.51 -19.26
C ALA A 213 -8.58 -18.69 -19.28
N PRO A 214 -9.54 -18.96 -20.18
CA PRO A 214 -10.76 -18.14 -20.30
C PRO A 214 -11.50 -17.85 -18.99
N PRO A 215 -11.65 -18.80 -18.04
CA PRO A 215 -12.32 -18.54 -16.77
C PRO A 215 -11.48 -17.78 -15.74
N VAL A 216 -10.16 -17.66 -15.93
CA VAL A 216 -9.20 -17.16 -14.92
C VAL A 216 -8.68 -15.77 -15.28
N ALA A 217 -8.23 -15.60 -16.51
CA ALA A 217 -7.65 -14.34 -16.99
C ALA A 217 -7.87 -14.19 -18.50
N PRO A 218 -7.90 -12.98 -19.06
CA PRO A 218 -7.81 -12.78 -20.51
C PRO A 218 -6.37 -13.03 -21.00
N VAL A 219 -6.20 -13.24 -22.32
CA VAL A 219 -4.87 -13.43 -22.94
C VAL A 219 -3.90 -12.30 -22.57
N TYR A 220 -4.38 -11.07 -22.61
CA TYR A 220 -3.67 -9.91 -22.09
C TYR A 220 -4.25 -9.54 -20.74
N ASP A 221 -3.58 -9.92 -19.66
CA ASP A 221 -4.04 -9.57 -18.30
C ASP A 221 -4.20 -8.05 -18.15
N PRO A 222 -5.20 -7.57 -17.41
CA PRO A 222 -5.36 -6.14 -17.15
C PRO A 222 -4.10 -5.42 -16.69
N ILE A 223 -3.20 -6.09 -15.94
CA ILE A 223 -1.91 -5.50 -15.54
C ILE A 223 -1.01 -5.26 -16.76
N LEU A 224 -0.91 -6.21 -17.69
CA LEU A 224 -0.11 -6.06 -18.92
C LEU A 224 -0.66 -4.91 -19.79
N ILE A 225 -1.98 -4.82 -19.91
CA ILE A 225 -2.63 -3.70 -20.66
C ILE A 225 -2.31 -2.36 -19.98
N ALA A 226 -2.36 -2.30 -18.65
CA ALA A 226 -2.03 -1.09 -17.91
C ALA A 226 -0.54 -0.73 -18.08
N ALA A 227 0.35 -1.71 -18.02
CA ALA A 227 1.79 -1.53 -18.22
C ALA A 227 2.10 -1.03 -19.64
N GLY A 228 1.55 -1.68 -20.69
CA GLY A 228 1.68 -1.25 -22.08
C GLY A 228 1.11 0.17 -22.34
N SER A 229 0.05 0.54 -21.64
CA SER A 229 -0.47 1.92 -21.68
C SER A 229 0.46 2.90 -20.97
N ALA A 230 1.07 2.52 -19.84
CA ALA A 230 2.02 3.35 -19.10
C ALA A 230 3.30 3.64 -19.90
N MET A 231 3.80 2.67 -20.68
CA MET A 231 4.98 2.83 -21.56
C MET A 231 4.87 4.04 -22.49
N LYS A 232 3.65 4.39 -22.94
CA LYS A 232 3.42 5.57 -23.80
C LYS A 232 3.72 6.91 -23.10
N GLY A 233 3.73 6.92 -21.78
CA GLY A 233 4.04 8.09 -20.97
C GLY A 233 5.49 8.12 -20.48
N VAL A 234 6.30 7.11 -20.77
CA VAL A 234 7.74 7.08 -20.47
C VAL A 234 8.49 7.91 -21.51
N ARG A 235 9.45 8.74 -21.09
CA ARG A 235 10.20 9.60 -22.00
C ARG A 235 11.11 8.78 -22.91
N PRO A 236 11.25 9.13 -24.20
CA PRO A 236 12.20 8.47 -25.08
C PRO A 236 13.62 8.54 -24.53
N GLY A 237 14.38 7.44 -24.60
CA GLY A 237 15.74 7.35 -24.10
C GLY A 237 15.86 7.13 -22.58
N ALA A 238 14.75 6.83 -21.91
CA ALA A 238 14.77 6.42 -20.50
C ALA A 238 15.63 5.15 -20.34
N THR A 239 16.68 5.26 -19.56
CA THR A 239 17.48 4.10 -19.10
C THR A 239 16.92 3.63 -17.75
N PRO A 240 16.79 2.31 -17.51
CA PRO A 240 16.52 1.81 -16.17
C PRO A 240 17.58 2.37 -15.22
N ALA A 241 17.16 2.97 -14.11
CA ALA A 241 18.10 3.38 -13.08
C ALA A 241 18.86 2.14 -12.59
N ASP A 242 20.18 2.29 -12.39
CA ASP A 242 21.02 1.22 -11.86
C ASP A 242 20.37 0.59 -10.64
N ARG A 243 20.26 -0.74 -10.64
CA ARG A 243 19.72 -1.53 -9.54
C ARG A 243 20.78 -1.63 -8.45
N THR A 244 20.98 -0.52 -7.68
CA THR A 244 21.81 -0.51 -6.47
C THR A 244 20.97 -0.70 -5.22
#